data_36b61cd32aca8e30ca3076a28348cc53
#
_entry.id   36b61cd32aca8e30ca3076a28348cc53
#
_cell.length_a   1.000
_cell.length_b   1.000
_cell.length_c   1.000
_cell.angle_alpha   90.00
_cell.angle_beta   90.00
_cell.angle_gamma   90.00
#
_symmetry.space_group_name_H-M   'P 1'
#
loop_
_entity.id
_entity.type
_entity.pdbx_description
1 polymer ?
#
loop_
_entity_poly.entity_id
_entity_poly.type
_entity_poly.pdbx_seq_one_letter_code
_entity_poly.pdbx_strand_id
1 'polypeptide(L)'
;MICKKLGANLPSIHNQQENSFLRRLAVSKGAVNGLFLGAISSGKGNDFGWVDGSEWDYANFYPGFPKSGLGNCIAMDTSTSAGQWMNTDCSAKLPVTCIRDQKKVSVPTCSSETWQEDVIITSPGFPYTSSTPCDYLLIAADGKRVELEIVYLEANSCCDHLVIYDGNKGASVLAKITGDVQNTTYATSTSNEMRVSWQPSGGVNVLGLAMTFRGV
;
A
#
# COMPACT_ATOMS: atom_id res chain seq x y z
N MET A 1 16.11 -10.16 11.25
CA MET A 1 14.89 -9.42 10.90
C MET A 1 14.47 -9.84 9.49
N ILE A 2 13.21 -10.21 9.28
CA ILE A 2 12.76 -10.87 8.03
C ILE A 2 12.89 -9.96 6.80
N CYS A 3 12.52 -8.67 6.92
CA CYS A 3 12.58 -7.72 5.82
C CYS A 3 14.01 -7.52 5.26
N LYS A 4 15.02 -7.46 6.13
CA LYS A 4 16.42 -7.35 5.69
C LYS A 4 16.89 -8.53 4.84
N LYS A 5 16.40 -9.74 5.12
CA LYS A 5 16.70 -10.93 4.30
C LYS A 5 16.07 -10.83 2.90
N LEU A 6 15.02 -10.04 2.75
CA LEU A 6 14.33 -9.78 1.49
C LEU A 6 14.87 -8.52 0.78
N GLY A 7 15.93 -7.88 1.29
CA GLY A 7 16.43 -6.62 0.75
C GLY A 7 15.43 -5.46 0.93
N ALA A 8 14.68 -5.48 2.03
CA ALA A 8 13.61 -4.53 2.34
C ALA A 8 13.76 -3.98 3.77
N ASN A 9 13.00 -2.95 4.10
CA ASN A 9 12.88 -2.38 5.44
C ASN A 9 11.49 -2.60 6.01
N LEU A 10 11.33 -2.44 7.34
CA LEU A 10 10.02 -2.18 7.93
C LEU A 10 9.55 -0.78 7.51
N PRO A 11 8.24 -0.52 7.46
CA PRO A 11 7.70 0.74 6.94
C PRO A 11 8.01 1.94 7.84
N SER A 12 8.45 3.04 7.26
CA SER A 12 8.33 4.40 7.76
C SER A 12 6.96 4.98 7.38
N ILE A 13 6.48 5.97 8.13
CA ILE A 13 5.19 6.63 7.90
C ILE A 13 5.37 8.13 8.10
N HIS A 14 5.03 8.91 7.08
CA HIS A 14 5.30 10.35 7.01
C HIS A 14 4.05 11.22 7.01
N ASN A 15 2.85 10.62 6.95
CA ASN A 15 1.57 11.34 7.00
C ASN A 15 0.41 10.41 7.38
N GLN A 16 -0.76 11.02 7.65
CA GLN A 16 -1.97 10.30 8.03
C GLN A 16 -2.46 9.34 6.93
N GLN A 17 -2.26 9.68 5.68
CA GLN A 17 -2.69 8.87 4.53
C GLN A 17 -1.90 7.56 4.44
N GLU A 18 -0.58 7.64 4.57
CA GLU A 18 0.29 6.46 4.65
C GLU A 18 -0.05 5.58 5.85
N ASN A 19 -0.32 6.22 7.02
CA ASN A 19 -0.76 5.50 8.22
C ASN A 19 -2.06 4.72 7.96
N SER A 20 -3.04 5.36 7.37
CA SER A 20 -4.33 4.74 7.06
C SER A 20 -4.20 3.62 6.03
N PHE A 21 -3.40 3.83 5.00
CA PHE A 21 -3.12 2.83 3.97
C PHE A 21 -2.45 1.58 4.56
N LEU A 22 -1.35 1.77 5.31
CA LEU A 22 -0.61 0.65 5.89
C LEU A 22 -1.48 -0.16 6.84
N ARG A 23 -2.30 0.52 7.67
CA ARG A 23 -3.25 -0.15 8.56
C ARG A 23 -4.24 -1.01 7.77
N ARG A 24 -4.85 -0.45 6.71
CA ARG A 24 -5.84 -1.17 5.90
C ARG A 24 -5.21 -2.37 5.19
N LEU A 25 -4.02 -2.19 4.62
CA LEU A 25 -3.25 -3.28 4.02
C LEU A 25 -2.96 -4.39 5.04
N ALA A 26 -2.53 -4.04 6.25
CA ALA A 26 -2.25 -5.00 7.31
C ALA A 26 -3.50 -5.82 7.68
N VAL A 27 -4.63 -5.16 7.87
CA VAL A 27 -5.92 -5.82 8.20
C VAL A 27 -6.36 -6.74 7.06
N SER A 28 -6.22 -6.33 5.80
CA SER A 28 -6.60 -7.15 4.63
C SER A 28 -5.78 -8.45 4.54
N LYS A 29 -4.57 -8.43 5.05
CA LYS A 29 -3.68 -9.60 5.10
C LYS A 29 -3.71 -10.32 6.46
N GLY A 30 -4.73 -10.05 7.29
CA GLY A 30 -5.00 -10.77 8.54
C GLY A 30 -4.24 -10.25 9.77
N ALA A 31 -3.57 -9.12 9.69
CA ALA A 31 -2.87 -8.49 10.81
C ALA A 31 -3.86 -7.72 11.71
N VAL A 32 -4.70 -8.44 12.46
CA VAL A 32 -5.78 -7.85 13.26
C VAL A 32 -5.36 -7.40 14.66
N ASN A 33 -4.17 -7.80 15.13
CA ASN A 33 -3.71 -7.54 16.51
C ASN A 33 -2.50 -6.60 16.56
N GLY A 34 -2.22 -5.88 15.49
CA GLY A 34 -1.13 -4.92 15.39
C GLY A 34 -0.12 -5.27 14.30
N LEU A 35 0.75 -4.32 14.02
CA LEU A 35 1.78 -4.38 12.98
C LEU A 35 3.03 -3.66 13.46
N PHE A 36 4.21 -4.27 13.33
CA PHE A 36 5.46 -3.56 13.57
C PHE A 36 5.72 -2.50 12.51
N LEU A 37 6.10 -1.30 12.98
CA LEU A 37 6.64 -0.22 12.15
C LEU A 37 8.17 -0.23 12.17
N GLY A 38 8.77 0.45 11.21
CA GLY A 38 10.23 0.59 11.08
C GLY A 38 10.84 1.64 12.01
N ALA A 39 10.26 1.86 13.17
CA ALA A 39 10.75 2.84 14.15
C ALA A 39 11.40 2.16 15.35
N ILE A 40 12.53 2.72 15.76
CA ILE A 40 13.28 2.26 16.94
C ILE A 40 13.75 3.44 17.78
N SER A 41 13.68 3.31 19.12
CA SER A 41 14.23 4.29 20.02
C SER A 41 15.75 4.11 20.17
N SER A 42 16.47 5.22 20.24
CA SER A 42 17.89 5.25 20.58
C SER A 42 18.19 4.85 22.04
N GLY A 43 17.14 4.61 22.85
CA GLY A 43 17.27 4.30 24.27
C GLY A 43 17.37 5.54 25.18
N LYS A 44 17.33 6.74 24.62
CA LYS A 44 17.33 8.00 25.37
C LYS A 44 15.95 8.65 25.34
N GLY A 45 15.05 8.17 26.22
CA GLY A 45 13.70 8.73 26.31
C GLY A 45 12.80 8.40 25.11
N ASN A 46 12.07 9.40 24.61
CA ASN A 46 11.11 9.26 23.50
C ASN A 46 11.73 9.62 22.13
N ASP A 47 13.03 9.44 21.99
CA ASP A 47 13.74 9.72 20.75
C ASP A 47 13.69 8.50 19.82
N PHE A 48 12.77 8.53 18.84
CA PHE A 48 12.58 7.51 17.83
C PHE A 48 13.10 7.97 16.48
N GLY A 49 13.59 7.02 15.70
CA GLY A 49 13.98 7.23 14.31
C GLY A 49 13.56 6.06 13.44
N TRP A 50 13.37 6.33 12.15
CA TRP A 50 13.06 5.30 11.16
C TRP A 50 14.32 4.50 10.80
N VAL A 51 14.17 3.17 10.70
CA VAL A 51 15.30 2.24 10.39
C VAL A 51 15.80 2.36 8.96
N ASP A 52 15.08 3.02 8.08
CA ASP A 52 15.47 3.34 6.72
C ASP A 52 16.24 4.66 6.59
N GLY A 53 16.33 5.43 7.69
CA GLY A 53 17.02 6.71 7.77
C GLY A 53 16.22 7.90 7.26
N SER A 54 14.94 7.73 6.97
CA SER A 54 14.04 8.83 6.62
C SER A 54 13.80 9.76 7.81
N GLU A 55 13.32 10.98 7.55
CA GLU A 55 13.04 11.99 8.57
C GLU A 55 11.89 11.55 9.49
N TRP A 56 11.95 11.90 10.78
CA TRP A 56 10.88 11.69 11.74
C TRP A 56 9.94 12.91 11.73
N ASP A 57 9.04 12.98 10.76
CA ASP A 57 8.18 14.14 10.46
C ASP A 57 6.70 13.91 10.80
N TYR A 58 6.34 12.69 11.18
CA TYR A 58 4.98 12.30 11.54
C TYR A 58 4.96 11.32 12.70
N ALA A 59 3.94 11.42 13.56
CA ALA A 59 3.67 10.47 14.65
C ALA A 59 2.17 10.37 14.94
N ASN A 60 1.69 9.15 15.24
CA ASN A 60 0.29 8.88 15.56
C ASN A 60 0.14 8.03 16.82
N PHE A 61 0.80 8.43 17.90
CA PHE A 61 0.73 7.70 19.17
C PHE A 61 -0.64 7.79 19.86
N TYR A 62 -0.99 6.74 20.59
CA TYR A 62 -2.05 6.85 21.60
C TYR A 62 -1.72 7.92 22.64
N PRO A 63 -2.75 8.58 23.24
CA PRO A 63 -2.53 9.45 24.38
C PRO A 63 -1.76 8.75 25.49
N GLY A 64 -0.67 9.37 25.94
CA GLY A 64 0.22 8.81 26.96
C GLY A 64 1.23 7.80 26.47
N PHE A 65 1.37 7.60 25.18
CA PHE A 65 2.47 6.86 24.55
C PHE A 65 3.45 7.81 23.84
N PRO A 66 4.71 7.43 23.69
CA PRO A 66 5.36 6.20 24.19
C PRO A 66 5.52 6.19 25.72
N LYS A 67 5.44 4.98 26.32
CA LYS A 67 5.60 4.79 27.78
C LYS A 67 6.98 4.25 28.10
N SER A 68 7.61 4.82 29.14
CA SER A 68 8.88 4.32 29.63
C SER A 68 8.79 2.84 30.05
N GLY A 69 9.80 2.06 29.68
CA GLY A 69 9.91 0.64 30.08
C GLY A 69 9.09 -0.38 29.29
N LEU A 70 8.25 0.04 28.33
CA LEU A 70 7.49 -0.90 27.50
C LEU A 70 8.26 -1.44 26.28
N GLY A 71 9.42 -0.87 25.97
CA GLY A 71 10.28 -1.31 24.88
C GLY A 71 10.59 -0.20 23.88
N ASN A 72 11.50 -0.51 22.97
CA ASN A 72 12.11 0.44 22.04
C ASN A 72 11.61 0.34 20.60
N CYS A 73 10.69 -0.56 20.30
CA CYS A 73 10.08 -0.71 18.98
C CYS A 73 8.67 -0.12 18.98
N ILE A 74 8.20 0.30 17.80
CA ILE A 74 6.85 0.85 17.61
C ILE A 74 5.98 -0.17 16.89
N ALA A 75 4.76 -0.33 17.42
CA ALA A 75 3.70 -1.07 16.77
C ALA A 75 2.49 -0.16 16.51
N MET A 76 1.86 -0.33 15.36
CA MET A 76 0.57 0.23 15.02
C MET A 76 -0.52 -0.69 15.53
N ASP A 77 -1.54 -0.17 16.19
CA ASP A 77 -2.78 -0.90 16.46
C ASP A 77 -3.62 -0.97 15.19
N THR A 78 -3.86 -2.16 14.72
CA THR A 78 -4.68 -2.42 13.52
C THR A 78 -6.15 -2.68 13.83
N SER A 79 -6.51 -2.86 15.12
CA SER A 79 -7.89 -3.15 15.54
C SER A 79 -8.82 -1.95 15.47
N THR A 80 -8.28 -0.73 15.58
CA THR A 80 -9.04 0.53 15.48
C THR A 80 -8.88 1.17 14.10
N SER A 81 -9.82 2.02 13.71
CA SER A 81 -9.75 2.77 12.45
C SER A 81 -8.65 3.83 12.43
N ALA A 82 -8.22 4.31 13.60
CA ALA A 82 -7.22 5.36 13.73
C ALA A 82 -5.78 4.87 13.46
N GLY A 83 -5.49 3.56 13.62
CA GLY A 83 -4.15 3.00 13.46
C GLY A 83 -3.12 3.69 14.34
N GLN A 84 -3.46 3.93 15.61
CA GLN A 84 -2.59 4.61 16.56
C GLN A 84 -1.41 3.73 16.99
N TRP A 85 -0.34 4.37 17.46
CA TRP A 85 0.90 3.69 17.75
C TRP A 85 1.16 3.54 19.25
N MET A 86 1.86 2.50 19.59
CA MET A 86 2.40 2.25 20.92
C MET A 86 3.83 1.74 20.82
N ASN A 87 4.66 2.05 21.81
CA ASN A 87 5.94 1.37 21.93
C ASN A 87 5.76 0.01 22.59
N THR A 88 6.58 -0.95 22.18
CA THR A 88 6.51 -2.34 22.62
C THR A 88 7.89 -2.98 22.60
N ASP A 89 8.01 -4.14 23.26
CA ASP A 89 9.22 -4.96 23.18
C ASP A 89 9.48 -5.39 21.73
N CYS A 90 10.71 -5.22 21.27
CA CYS A 90 11.13 -5.61 19.92
C CYS A 90 11.10 -7.15 19.70
N SER A 91 11.00 -7.94 20.76
CA SER A 91 10.82 -9.40 20.69
C SER A 91 9.36 -9.85 20.58
N ALA A 92 8.40 -8.94 20.67
CA ALA A 92 6.99 -9.25 20.51
C ALA A 92 6.71 -9.94 19.17
N LYS A 93 5.76 -10.87 19.17
CA LYS A 93 5.36 -11.60 17.95
C LYS A 93 4.21 -10.86 17.27
N LEU A 94 4.54 -9.89 16.47
CA LEU A 94 3.57 -9.15 15.65
C LEU A 94 3.83 -9.36 14.15
N PRO A 95 2.81 -9.27 13.32
CA PRO A 95 2.94 -9.20 11.88
C PRO A 95 3.92 -8.10 11.44
N VAL A 96 4.53 -8.29 10.29
CA VAL A 96 5.40 -7.30 9.65
C VAL A 96 4.97 -7.10 8.20
N THR A 97 5.07 -5.87 7.74
CA THR A 97 5.04 -5.51 6.31
C THR A 97 6.44 -5.05 5.93
N CYS A 98 6.91 -5.45 4.77
CA CYS A 98 8.21 -5.04 4.28
C CYS A 98 8.04 -4.04 3.13
N ILE A 99 8.70 -2.89 3.24
CA ILE A 99 8.82 -1.94 2.13
C ILE A 99 10.18 -2.17 1.47
N ARG A 100 10.18 -2.45 0.20
CA ARG A 100 11.40 -2.46 -0.60
C ARG A 100 11.57 -1.07 -1.19
N ASP A 101 12.70 -0.42 -0.90
CA ASP A 101 13.11 0.76 -1.64
C ASP A 101 13.17 0.38 -3.11
N GLN A 102 12.23 0.85 -3.87
CA GLN A 102 12.41 0.93 -5.30
C GLN A 102 13.54 1.94 -5.46
N LYS A 103 14.74 1.49 -5.89
CA LYS A 103 15.78 2.40 -6.41
C LYS A 103 15.02 3.46 -7.18
N LYS A 104 15.23 4.76 -6.86
CA LYS A 104 14.62 5.90 -7.56
C LYS A 104 14.41 5.56 -9.02
N VAL A 105 13.35 4.87 -9.31
CA VAL A 105 12.74 4.90 -10.62
C VAL A 105 12.19 6.32 -10.63
N SER A 106 12.76 7.14 -11.50
CA SER A 106 12.12 8.39 -11.94
C SER A 106 10.62 8.15 -11.87
N VAL A 107 9.88 9.03 -11.16
CA VAL A 107 8.41 9.02 -11.00
C VAL A 107 7.81 8.08 -12.04
N PRO A 108 7.12 6.99 -11.66
CA PRO A 108 6.70 6.03 -12.66
C PRO A 108 5.96 6.82 -13.72
N THR A 109 6.63 7.10 -14.82
CA THR A 109 5.93 7.48 -16.02
C THR A 109 5.04 6.30 -16.25
N CYS A 110 3.75 6.52 -16.33
CA CYS A 110 2.72 5.52 -16.58
C CYS A 110 2.99 4.76 -17.88
N SER A 111 4.10 4.09 -17.95
CA SER A 111 4.51 3.23 -19.02
C SER A 111 3.97 1.84 -18.68
N SER A 112 3.45 1.17 -19.68
CA SER A 112 2.96 -0.20 -19.66
C SER A 112 4.08 -1.17 -19.25
N GLU A 113 4.47 -1.12 -17.98
CA GLU A 113 5.42 -2.06 -17.42
C GLU A 113 4.70 -3.35 -17.08
N THR A 114 5.36 -4.46 -17.39
CA THR A 114 4.91 -5.79 -16.98
C THR A 114 5.11 -5.91 -15.47
N TRP A 115 4.04 -6.10 -14.73
CA TRP A 115 4.08 -6.22 -13.28
C TRP A 115 4.17 -7.67 -12.85
N GLN A 116 4.86 -7.93 -11.74
CA GLN A 116 4.93 -9.25 -11.13
C GLN A 116 3.69 -9.54 -10.30
N GLU A 117 3.29 -10.81 -10.26
CA GLU A 117 2.21 -11.29 -9.39
C GLU A 117 2.54 -11.02 -7.90
N ASP A 118 1.52 -10.84 -7.07
CA ASP A 118 1.61 -10.64 -5.62
C ASP A 118 2.39 -9.37 -5.16
N VAL A 119 2.66 -8.43 -6.06
CA VAL A 119 3.23 -7.12 -5.74
C VAL A 119 2.11 -6.10 -5.60
N ILE A 120 2.23 -5.18 -4.64
CA ILE A 120 1.32 -4.04 -4.54
C ILE A 120 1.72 -2.99 -5.58
N ILE A 121 0.79 -2.69 -6.48
CA ILE A 121 0.89 -1.67 -7.51
C ILE A 121 0.07 -0.47 -7.06
N THR A 122 0.66 0.72 -7.07
CA THR A 122 -0.05 1.96 -6.68
C THR A 122 -0.21 2.91 -7.84
N SER A 123 -1.16 3.83 -7.73
CA SER A 123 -1.21 5.01 -8.60
C SER A 123 0.06 5.85 -8.44
N PRO A 124 0.50 6.57 -9.49
CA PRO A 124 1.63 7.47 -9.39
C PRO A 124 1.40 8.56 -8.35
N GLY A 125 2.41 8.80 -7.50
CA GLY A 125 2.30 9.77 -6.42
C GLY A 125 1.20 9.38 -5.42
N PHE A 126 1.35 8.27 -4.74
CA PHE A 126 0.42 7.83 -3.70
C PHE A 126 0.74 8.55 -2.36
N PRO A 127 -0.09 9.53 -1.87
CA PRO A 127 -1.33 10.07 -2.47
C PRO A 127 -1.13 10.69 -3.87
N TYR A 128 -2.09 10.50 -4.77
CA TYR A 128 -1.94 11.04 -6.11
C TYR A 128 -2.23 12.55 -6.16
N THR A 129 -1.43 13.25 -6.96
CA THR A 129 -1.55 14.70 -7.12
C THR A 129 -1.72 15.13 -8.59
N SER A 130 -1.67 14.16 -9.51
CA SER A 130 -1.66 14.39 -10.94
C SER A 130 -2.98 13.97 -11.58
N SER A 131 -3.44 14.74 -12.55
CA SER A 131 -4.54 14.36 -13.46
C SER A 131 -4.09 13.47 -14.62
N THR A 132 -2.84 13.02 -14.64
CA THR A 132 -2.30 12.21 -15.73
C THR A 132 -2.83 10.77 -15.65
N PRO A 133 -3.55 10.29 -16.68
CA PRO A 133 -4.00 8.91 -16.74
C PRO A 133 -2.84 7.92 -16.73
N CYS A 134 -3.07 6.74 -16.17
CA CYS A 134 -2.06 5.70 -16.05
C CYS A 134 -2.63 4.34 -16.45
N ASP A 135 -1.97 3.66 -17.38
CA ASP A 135 -2.33 2.31 -17.82
C ASP A 135 -1.33 1.28 -17.27
N TYR A 136 -1.85 0.23 -16.68
CA TYR A 136 -1.09 -0.90 -16.16
C TYR A 136 -1.46 -2.14 -17.00
N LEU A 137 -0.46 -2.83 -17.53
CA LEU A 137 -0.64 -4.13 -18.16
C LEU A 137 -0.20 -5.22 -17.17
N LEU A 138 -1.15 -6.03 -16.73
CA LEU A 138 -0.95 -7.15 -15.82
C LEU A 138 -0.88 -8.41 -16.66
N ILE A 139 0.17 -9.21 -16.47
CA ILE A 139 0.40 -10.45 -17.23
C ILE A 139 0.63 -11.59 -16.24
N ALA A 140 -0.26 -12.57 -16.24
CA ALA A 140 -0.08 -13.82 -15.52
C ALA A 140 0.75 -14.83 -16.35
N ALA A 141 1.22 -15.88 -15.69
CA ALA A 141 1.92 -16.96 -16.38
C ALA A 141 1.07 -17.60 -17.48
N ASP A 142 1.72 -18.18 -18.48
CA ASP A 142 1.05 -18.85 -19.59
C ASP A 142 0.05 -19.92 -19.10
N GLY A 143 -1.14 -19.90 -19.69
CA GLY A 143 -2.22 -20.83 -19.34
C GLY A 143 -3.03 -20.43 -18.09
N LYS A 144 -2.66 -19.33 -17.44
CA LYS A 144 -3.41 -18.75 -16.33
C LYS A 144 -4.19 -17.51 -16.76
N ARG A 145 -5.14 -17.12 -15.93
CA ARG A 145 -5.92 -15.88 -16.08
C ARG A 145 -5.52 -14.91 -14.98
N VAL A 146 -5.63 -13.61 -15.25
CA VAL A 146 -5.37 -12.57 -14.26
C VAL A 146 -6.58 -12.40 -13.35
N GLU A 147 -6.42 -12.60 -12.05
CA GLU A 147 -7.39 -12.22 -11.02
C GLU A 147 -6.89 -10.95 -10.33
N LEU A 148 -7.66 -9.86 -10.41
CA LEU A 148 -7.34 -8.55 -9.84
C LEU A 148 -8.01 -8.37 -8.47
N GLU A 149 -7.21 -8.03 -7.48
CA GLU A 149 -7.66 -7.57 -6.15
C GLU A 149 -7.41 -6.06 -6.02
N ILE A 150 -8.44 -5.29 -5.76
CA ILE A 150 -8.32 -3.90 -5.31
C ILE A 150 -8.08 -3.93 -3.80
N VAL A 151 -6.85 -3.69 -3.38
CA VAL A 151 -6.48 -3.60 -1.97
C VAL A 151 -7.08 -2.33 -1.37
N TYR A 152 -7.01 -1.24 -2.13
CA TYR A 152 -7.50 0.06 -1.76
C TYR A 152 -7.74 0.94 -2.99
N LEU A 153 -8.90 1.57 -3.03
CA LEU A 153 -9.22 2.64 -3.96
C LEU A 153 -9.90 3.75 -3.17
N GLU A 154 -9.38 4.95 -3.26
CA GLU A 154 -10.03 6.18 -2.85
C GLU A 154 -9.99 7.13 -4.05
N ALA A 155 -11.13 7.32 -4.66
CA ALA A 155 -11.30 8.05 -5.89
C ALA A 155 -12.42 9.07 -5.74
N ASN A 156 -12.24 10.26 -6.30
CA ASN A 156 -13.31 11.24 -6.33
C ASN A 156 -14.48 10.69 -7.17
N SER A 157 -15.60 10.43 -6.51
CA SER A 157 -16.75 9.74 -7.10
C SER A 157 -17.37 10.47 -8.29
N CYS A 158 -17.16 11.81 -8.41
CA CYS A 158 -17.64 12.55 -9.58
C CYS A 158 -16.81 12.29 -10.85
N CYS A 159 -15.50 12.04 -10.67
CA CYS A 159 -14.58 12.45 -11.73
C CYS A 159 -13.43 11.49 -11.97
N ASP A 160 -13.01 10.70 -10.95
CA ASP A 160 -11.94 9.74 -11.08
C ASP A 160 -12.49 8.34 -11.39
N HIS A 161 -11.83 7.65 -12.29
CA HIS A 161 -12.27 6.32 -12.71
C HIS A 161 -11.12 5.33 -12.77
N LEU A 162 -11.38 4.13 -12.29
CA LEU A 162 -10.60 2.94 -12.58
C LEU A 162 -11.36 2.09 -13.60
N VAL A 163 -10.76 1.84 -14.75
CA VAL A 163 -11.38 1.02 -15.80
C VAL A 163 -10.55 -0.25 -15.99
N ILE A 164 -11.20 -1.39 -15.92
CA ILE A 164 -10.59 -2.72 -16.05
C ILE A 164 -11.02 -3.32 -17.38
N TYR A 165 -10.06 -3.79 -18.17
CA TYR A 165 -10.27 -4.37 -19.49
C TYR A 165 -9.83 -5.83 -19.52
N ASP A 166 -10.56 -6.67 -20.25
CA ASP A 166 -10.30 -8.10 -20.45
C ASP A 166 -9.21 -8.35 -21.50
N GLY A 167 -7.99 -7.97 -21.19
CA GLY A 167 -6.84 -8.03 -22.09
C GLY A 167 -6.23 -6.66 -22.36
N ASN A 168 -5.44 -6.54 -23.43
CA ASN A 168 -4.71 -5.33 -23.80
C ASN A 168 -5.57 -4.34 -24.61
N LYS A 169 -4.95 -3.49 -25.42
CA LYS A 169 -5.63 -2.43 -26.21
C LYS A 169 -6.76 -2.99 -27.08
N GLY A 170 -7.92 -2.33 -27.02
CA GLY A 170 -9.11 -2.72 -27.79
C GLY A 170 -9.96 -3.80 -27.12
N ALA A 171 -9.57 -4.29 -25.96
CA ALA A 171 -10.32 -5.28 -25.21
C ALA A 171 -11.64 -4.72 -24.60
N SER A 172 -12.57 -5.62 -24.30
CA SER A 172 -13.84 -5.27 -23.65
C SER A 172 -13.63 -4.79 -22.21
N VAL A 173 -14.50 -3.91 -21.74
CA VAL A 173 -14.51 -3.42 -20.36
C VAL A 173 -15.12 -4.49 -19.46
N LEU A 174 -14.37 -4.94 -18.43
CA LEU A 174 -14.86 -5.79 -17.37
C LEU A 174 -15.56 -5.00 -16.27
N ALA A 175 -14.97 -3.86 -15.88
CA ALA A 175 -15.53 -3.00 -14.85
C ALA A 175 -15.09 -1.55 -15.01
N LYS A 176 -15.94 -0.65 -14.51
CA LYS A 176 -15.60 0.77 -14.28
C LYS A 176 -15.98 1.13 -12.84
N ILE A 177 -15.02 1.64 -12.09
CA ILE A 177 -15.10 1.82 -10.64
C ILE A 177 -14.75 3.26 -10.28
N THR A 178 -15.42 3.79 -9.27
CA THR A 178 -15.16 5.09 -8.66
C THR A 178 -15.51 5.06 -7.18
N GLY A 179 -15.14 6.10 -6.41
CA GLY A 179 -15.38 6.17 -4.97
C GLY A 179 -14.44 5.27 -4.18
N ASP A 180 -14.91 4.80 -3.04
CA ASP A 180 -14.09 4.04 -2.09
C ASP A 180 -14.33 2.54 -2.21
N VAL A 181 -13.27 1.78 -2.48
CA VAL A 181 -13.29 0.31 -2.53
C VAL A 181 -12.12 -0.25 -1.72
N GLN A 182 -12.36 -1.34 -1.02
CA GLN A 182 -11.35 -2.00 -0.19
C GLN A 182 -11.48 -3.52 -0.28
N ASN A 183 -10.30 -4.18 -0.37
CA ASN A 183 -10.15 -5.64 -0.25
C ASN A 183 -11.19 -6.44 -1.04
N THR A 184 -11.33 -6.10 -2.31
CA THR A 184 -12.32 -6.73 -3.18
C THR A 184 -11.62 -7.36 -4.38
N THR A 185 -11.85 -8.66 -4.60
CA THR A 185 -11.55 -9.29 -5.89
C THR A 185 -12.54 -8.73 -6.89
N TYR A 186 -12.04 -8.03 -7.89
CA TYR A 186 -12.89 -7.21 -8.74
C TYR A 186 -13.20 -7.85 -10.08
N ALA A 187 -12.20 -8.48 -10.68
CA ALA A 187 -12.35 -9.06 -12.00
C ALA A 187 -11.34 -10.20 -12.23
N THR A 188 -11.74 -11.14 -13.06
CA THR A 188 -10.87 -12.16 -13.62
C THR A 188 -10.92 -12.04 -15.14
N SER A 189 -9.75 -11.96 -15.80
CA SER A 189 -9.66 -11.93 -17.26
C SER A 189 -10.03 -13.24 -17.91
N THR A 190 -10.29 -13.24 -19.21
CA THR A 190 -10.49 -14.49 -20.01
C THR A 190 -9.14 -15.05 -20.51
N SER A 191 -8.07 -14.24 -20.52
CA SER A 191 -6.73 -14.60 -20.95
C SER A 191 -5.70 -14.31 -19.85
N ASN A 192 -4.42 -14.52 -20.14
CA ASN A 192 -3.34 -14.17 -19.22
C ASN A 192 -2.99 -12.68 -19.18
N GLU A 193 -3.73 -11.84 -19.88
CA GLU A 193 -3.54 -10.38 -19.88
C GLU A 193 -4.77 -9.65 -19.34
N MET A 194 -4.52 -8.56 -18.61
CA MET A 194 -5.54 -7.60 -18.14
C MET A 194 -4.95 -6.20 -18.17
N ARG A 195 -5.68 -5.22 -18.72
CA ARG A 195 -5.29 -3.82 -18.62
C ARG A 195 -6.14 -3.10 -17.60
N VAL A 196 -5.50 -2.35 -16.73
CA VAL A 196 -6.13 -1.49 -15.73
C VAL A 196 -5.76 -0.04 -16.04
N SER A 197 -6.76 0.82 -16.27
CA SER A 197 -6.58 2.23 -16.59
C SER A 197 -7.05 3.10 -15.43
N TRP A 198 -6.13 3.76 -14.77
CA TRP A 198 -6.41 4.78 -13.78
C TRP A 198 -6.57 6.14 -14.45
N GLN A 199 -7.72 6.77 -14.29
CA GLN A 199 -8.11 8.02 -14.92
C GLN A 199 -8.46 9.08 -13.86
N PRO A 200 -7.47 9.72 -13.24
CA PRO A 200 -7.68 10.76 -12.26
C PRO A 200 -8.07 12.07 -12.93
N SER A 201 -8.95 12.83 -12.29
CA SER A 201 -9.37 14.16 -12.74
C SER A 201 -8.52 15.31 -12.17
N GLY A 202 -7.56 14.97 -11.30
CA GLY A 202 -6.85 15.95 -10.49
C GLY A 202 -7.66 16.32 -9.25
N GLY A 203 -7.60 15.49 -8.24
CA GLY A 203 -8.23 15.72 -6.96
C GLY A 203 -7.22 16.13 -5.91
N VAL A 204 -7.71 16.72 -4.85
CA VAL A 204 -6.92 17.04 -3.66
C VAL A 204 -7.27 16.06 -2.54
N ASN A 205 -6.24 15.52 -1.89
CA ASN A 205 -6.33 14.77 -0.63
C ASN A 205 -7.03 13.40 -0.69
N VAL A 206 -6.96 12.70 -1.81
CA VAL A 206 -7.36 11.29 -1.89
C VAL A 206 -6.15 10.41 -2.17
N LEU A 207 -6.15 9.19 -1.62
CA LEU A 207 -4.98 8.29 -1.70
C LEU A 207 -4.75 7.76 -3.12
N GLY A 208 -5.81 7.48 -3.87
CA GLY A 208 -5.71 6.86 -5.18
C GLY A 208 -5.89 5.36 -5.15
N LEU A 209 -5.09 4.64 -5.92
CA LEU A 209 -5.20 3.21 -6.16
C LEU A 209 -4.04 2.44 -5.53
N ALA A 210 -4.37 1.34 -4.87
CA ALA A 210 -3.45 0.25 -4.58
C ALA A 210 -4.11 -1.08 -4.94
N MET A 211 -3.47 -1.87 -5.78
CA MET A 211 -3.98 -3.13 -6.29
C MET A 211 -2.90 -4.21 -6.30
N THR A 212 -3.30 -5.46 -6.37
CA THR A 212 -2.42 -6.60 -6.63
C THR A 212 -3.13 -7.56 -7.58
N PHE A 213 -2.40 -8.49 -8.18
CA PHE A 213 -2.98 -9.52 -9.01
C PHE A 213 -2.27 -10.86 -8.84
N ARG A 214 -2.95 -11.92 -9.21
CA ARG A 214 -2.39 -13.27 -9.27
C ARG A 214 -2.89 -14.03 -10.48
N GLY A 215 -2.11 -15.03 -10.90
CA GLY A 215 -2.53 -16.00 -11.90
C GLY A 215 -3.40 -17.10 -11.29
N VAL A 216 -4.60 -17.32 -11.83
CA VAL A 216 -5.55 -18.35 -11.42
C VAL A 216 -5.84 -19.33 -12.53
#